data_ab6a271a372fd02a1dc1df158853b6d8
#
_entry.id   ab6a271a372fd02a1dc1df158853b6d8
#
_cell.length_a   1.000
_cell.length_b   1.000
_cell.length_c   1.000
_cell.angle_alpha   90.00
_cell.angle_beta   90.00
_cell.angle_gamma   90.00
#
_symmetry.space_group_name_H-M   'P 1'
#
loop_
_entity.id
_entity.type
_entity.pdbx_description
1 polymer ?
#
loop_
_entity_poly.entity_id
_entity_poly.type
_entity_poly.pdbx_seq_one_letter_code
_entity_poly.pdbx_strand_id
1 'polypeptide(L)' 'GTRIPIAIVIGSLAGGMSYEEVMEEYGVTQEQILASLAYFSELLNNEIIYPMEKTS' A
#
# COMPACT_ATOMS: atom_id res chain seq x y z
N GLY A 1 13.49 -4.84 -14.49
CA GLY A 1 13.30 -4.34 -13.35
C GLY A 1 12.49 -5.06 -12.34
N THR A 2 12.56 -4.57 -11.22
CA THR A 2 11.90 -5.17 -10.13
C THR A 2 10.49 -4.70 -10.06
N ARG A 3 9.60 -5.61 -9.92
CA ARG A 3 8.25 -5.19 -9.79
C ARG A 3 7.80 -5.52 -8.43
N ILE A 4 7.38 -4.60 -7.68
CA ILE A 4 6.89 -4.80 -6.36
C ILE A 4 5.43 -5.08 -6.43
N PRO A 5 4.94 -6.16 -5.83
CA PRO A 5 3.52 -6.48 -5.89
C PRO A 5 2.77 -5.57 -4.95
N ILE A 6 2.54 -4.35 -5.37
CA ILE A 6 1.92 -3.34 -4.54
C ILE A 6 0.60 -3.78 -3.94
N ALA A 7 -0.25 -4.37 -4.74
CA ALA A 7 -1.54 -4.78 -4.21
C ALA A 7 -1.41 -5.83 -3.12
N ILE A 8 -0.46 -6.74 -3.28
CA ILE A 8 -0.28 -7.78 -2.30
C ILE A 8 0.33 -7.20 -1.04
N VAL A 9 1.27 -6.30 -1.18
CA VAL A 9 1.90 -5.69 -0.02
C VAL A 9 0.87 -4.94 0.79
N ILE A 10 0.08 -4.12 0.12
CA ILE A 10 -0.92 -3.34 0.82
C ILE A 10 -1.99 -4.23 1.41
N GLY A 11 -2.39 -5.25 0.70
CA GLY A 11 -3.38 -6.17 1.23
C GLY A 11 -2.88 -6.90 2.47
N SER A 12 -1.60 -7.25 2.47
CA SER A 12 -1.03 -7.94 3.60
C SER A 12 -1.02 -7.05 4.84
N LEU A 13 -0.64 -5.78 4.64
CA LEU A 13 -0.62 -4.87 5.76
C LEU A 13 -2.04 -4.62 6.26
N ALA A 14 -2.97 -4.50 5.36
CA ALA A 14 -4.35 -4.29 5.76
C ALA A 14 -4.88 -5.51 6.50
N GLY A 15 -4.34 -6.68 6.20
CA GLY A 15 -4.77 -7.88 6.87
C GLY A 15 -4.12 -8.10 8.22
N GLY A 16 -3.26 -7.19 8.63
CA GLY A 16 -2.66 -7.33 9.95
C GLY A 16 -1.19 -7.72 10.00
N MET A 17 -0.55 -7.92 8.88
CA MET A 17 0.85 -8.27 8.92
C MET A 17 1.68 -7.06 9.26
N SER A 18 2.76 -7.27 9.98
CA SER A 18 3.63 -6.18 10.33
C SER A 18 4.54 -5.88 9.16
N TYR A 19 5.21 -4.74 9.20
CA TYR A 19 6.15 -4.40 8.16
C TYR A 19 7.23 -5.46 8.07
N GLU A 20 7.72 -5.92 9.20
CA GLU A 20 8.77 -6.92 9.20
C GLU A 20 8.31 -8.20 8.55
N GLU A 21 7.09 -8.59 8.81
CA GLU A 21 6.57 -9.81 8.23
C GLU A 21 6.45 -9.68 6.73
N VAL A 22 6.00 -8.53 6.27
CA VAL A 22 5.85 -8.31 4.85
C VAL A 22 7.22 -8.31 4.19
N MET A 23 8.19 -7.67 4.83
CA MET A 23 9.52 -7.60 4.26
C MET A 23 10.09 -9.00 4.10
N GLU A 24 9.87 -9.83 5.08
CA GLU A 24 10.41 -11.15 4.99
C GLU A 24 9.66 -12.04 4.03
N GLU A 25 8.37 -11.92 4.03
CA GLU A 25 7.58 -12.77 3.18
C GLU A 25 7.77 -12.46 1.71
N TYR A 26 7.87 -11.21 1.34
CA TYR A 26 7.97 -10.84 -0.05
C TYR A 26 9.32 -10.32 -0.49
N GLY A 27 10.25 -10.27 0.41
CA GLY A 27 11.59 -9.82 0.04
C GLY A 27 11.67 -8.35 -0.34
N VAL A 28 10.86 -7.52 0.27
CA VAL A 28 10.90 -6.10 -0.03
C VAL A 28 11.49 -5.34 1.14
N THR A 29 11.91 -4.13 0.90
CA THR A 29 12.48 -3.31 1.96
C THR A 29 11.41 -2.40 2.53
N GLN A 30 11.71 -1.79 3.65
CA GLN A 30 10.76 -0.89 4.25
C GLN A 30 10.50 0.29 3.32
N GLU A 31 11.53 0.78 2.64
CA GLU A 31 11.35 1.86 1.72
C GLU A 31 10.40 1.47 0.60
N GLN A 32 10.47 0.24 0.14
CA GLN A 32 9.61 -0.21 -0.90
C GLN A 32 8.17 -0.29 -0.41
N ILE A 33 7.98 -0.68 0.84
CA ILE A 33 6.65 -0.74 1.40
C ILE A 33 6.08 0.67 1.51
N LEU A 34 6.88 1.61 1.98
CA LEU A 34 6.41 2.98 2.10
C LEU A 34 6.09 3.58 0.73
N ALA A 35 6.92 3.26 -0.26
CA ALA A 35 6.67 3.75 -1.59
C ALA A 35 5.36 3.17 -2.15
N SER A 36 5.08 1.90 -1.82
CA SER A 36 3.86 1.28 -2.29
C SER A 36 2.64 1.96 -1.65
N LEU A 37 2.76 2.28 -0.38
CA LEU A 37 1.66 2.94 0.30
C LEU A 37 1.42 4.34 -0.27
N ALA A 38 2.50 5.04 -0.56
CA ALA A 38 2.37 6.37 -1.13
C ALA A 38 1.73 6.31 -2.52
N TYR A 39 2.13 5.33 -3.30
CA TYR A 39 1.58 5.20 -4.63
C TYR A 39 0.09 4.88 -4.55
N PHE A 40 -0.28 3.99 -3.63
CA PHE A 40 -1.67 3.60 -3.49
C PHE A 40 -2.48 4.80 -3.01
N SER A 41 -1.92 5.59 -2.12
CA SER A 41 -2.60 6.75 -1.62
C SER A 41 -2.87 7.75 -2.76
N GLU A 42 -1.92 7.88 -3.65
CA GLU A 42 -2.10 8.77 -4.76
C GLU A 42 -3.16 8.27 -5.71
N LEU A 43 -3.23 6.98 -5.91
CA LEU A 43 -4.26 6.44 -6.77
C LEU A 43 -5.63 6.71 -6.17
N LEU A 44 -5.77 6.56 -4.89
CA LEU A 44 -7.04 6.81 -4.25
C LEU A 44 -7.43 8.27 -4.37
N ASN A 45 -6.46 9.13 -4.20
CA ASN A 45 -6.76 10.54 -4.31
C ASN A 45 -7.23 10.91 -5.71
N ASN A 46 -6.68 10.27 -6.70
CA ASN A 46 -7.10 10.59 -8.04
C ASN A 46 -8.41 9.95 -8.40
N GLU A 47 -8.74 8.86 -7.80
CA GLU A 47 -9.94 8.21 -8.17
C GLU A 47 -11.11 8.44 -7.33
N ILE A 48 -10.94 8.59 -6.10
CA ILE A 48 -12.04 8.75 -5.24
C ILE A 48 -12.01 9.90 -4.59
N ILE A 49 -11.95 10.94 -5.11
CA ILE A 49 -11.85 12.09 -4.44
C ILE A 49 -13.02 12.68 -4.10
N TYR A 50 -14.09 12.26 -4.21
CA TYR A 50 -15.10 13.07 -3.90
C TYR A 50 -15.87 12.63 -2.86
N PRO A 51 -16.87 12.83 -2.92
CA PRO A 51 -17.87 12.74 -2.07
C PRO A 51 -17.75 12.04 -0.85
N MET A 52 -16.88 11.39 -0.64
CA MET A 52 -16.80 10.81 0.50
C MET A 52 -16.86 11.65 1.62
N GLU A 53 -16.31 12.69 1.53
CA GLU A 53 -16.27 13.51 2.62
C GLU A 53 -17.55 14.00 2.96
N LYS A 54 -18.32 14.18 2.10
CA LYS A 54 -19.49 14.79 2.42
C LYS A 54 -20.22 13.93 3.24
N THR A 55 -20.00 12.78 3.22
CA THR A 55 -20.83 12.01 3.90
C THR A 55 -20.63 12.21 5.26
N SER A 56 -19.78 12.70 5.62
CA SER A 56 -19.61 12.83 6.93
C SER A 56 -20.08 13.55 7.51
#